data_aa8f850e04a2b97d0393b15eec6576fb
#
_entry.id   aa8f850e04a2b97d0393b15eec6576fb
#
_cell.length_a   1.000
_cell.length_b   1.000
_cell.length_c   1.000
_cell.angle_alpha   90.00
_cell.angle_beta   90.00
_cell.angle_gamma   90.00
#
_symmetry.space_group_name_H-M   'P 1'
#
loop_
_entity.id
_entity.type
_entity.pdbx_description
1 polymer ?
#
loop_
_entity_poly.entity_id
_entity_poly.type
_entity_poly.pdbx_seq_one_letter_code
_entity_poly.pdbx_strand_id
1 'polypeptide(L)' 'MNIYIFKNEQQYGPYTVEQLREYVQQGHFTLEDHACGDGQNWIPLAQIPGF' A
#
# COMPACT_ATOMS: atom_id res chain seq x y z
N MET A 1 7.22 -9.59 -1.33
CA MET A 1 6.19 -9.09 -2.25
C MET A 1 6.36 -7.58 -2.36
N ASN A 2 6.40 -7.07 -3.57
CA ASN A 2 6.55 -5.64 -3.80
C ASN A 2 5.18 -5.01 -3.97
N ILE A 3 4.87 -4.04 -3.13
CA ILE A 3 3.56 -3.39 -3.14
C ILE A 3 3.77 -1.92 -3.45
N TYR A 4 3.01 -1.40 -4.39
CA TYR A 4 3.03 0.01 -4.75
C TYR A 4 1.80 0.69 -4.17
N ILE A 5 1.97 1.94 -3.76
CA ILE A 5 0.88 2.75 -3.20
C ILE A 5 0.68 3.95 -4.12
N PHE A 6 -0.58 4.27 -4.40
CA PHE A 6 -0.93 5.47 -5.15
C PHE A 6 -1.64 6.45 -4.21
N LYS A 7 -1.06 7.62 -4.04
CA LYS A 7 -1.58 8.61 -3.13
C LYS A 7 -1.23 10.00 -3.63
N ASN A 8 -2.22 10.90 -3.62
CA ASN A 8 -2.02 12.30 -4.04
C ASN A 8 -1.41 12.40 -5.43
N GLU A 9 -1.87 11.54 -6.34
CA GLU A 9 -1.41 11.50 -7.73
C GLU A 9 0.06 11.11 -7.85
N GLN A 10 0.62 10.45 -6.83
CA GLN A 10 1.98 9.95 -6.86
C GLN A 10 2.00 8.48 -6.51
N GLN A 11 2.92 7.78 -7.12
CA GLN A 11 3.12 6.37 -6.86
C GLN A 11 4.35 6.20 -5.97
N TYR A 12 4.18 5.42 -4.90
CA TYR A 12 5.23 5.14 -3.95
C TYR A 12 5.53 3.66 -3.95
N GLY A 13 6.75 3.31 -3.61
CA GLY A 13 7.14 1.92 -3.48
C GLY A 13 8.37 1.62 -4.33
N PRO A 14 8.73 0.36 -4.41
CA PRO A 14 8.01 -0.78 -3.83
C PRO A 14 8.22 -0.90 -2.31
N TYR A 15 7.21 -1.41 -1.63
CA TYR A 15 7.28 -1.67 -0.19
C TYR A 15 6.91 -3.12 0.09
N THR A 16 7.37 -3.63 1.24
CA THR A 16 6.89 -4.91 1.74
C THR A 16 5.66 -4.69 2.60
N VAL A 17 4.90 -5.77 2.86
CA VAL A 17 3.75 -5.68 3.74
C VAL A 17 4.18 -5.17 5.12
N GLU A 18 5.32 -5.64 5.61
CA GLU A 18 5.80 -5.23 6.92
C GLU A 18 6.08 -3.74 6.98
N GLN A 19 6.71 -3.19 5.92
CA GLN A 19 6.97 -1.76 5.85
C GLN A 19 5.67 -0.96 5.81
N LEU A 20 4.69 -1.43 5.03
CA LEU A 20 3.41 -0.73 4.92
C LEU A 20 2.64 -0.74 6.23
N ARG A 21 2.70 -1.84 6.97
CA ARG A 21 2.05 -1.90 8.27
C ARG A 21 2.61 -0.86 9.23
N GLU A 22 3.92 -0.66 9.20
CA GLU A 22 4.53 0.38 10.01
C GLU A 22 4.13 1.77 9.55
N TYR A 23 4.10 2.00 8.24
CA TYR A 23 3.72 3.31 7.71
C TYR A 23 2.27 3.65 8.04
N VAL A 24 1.38 2.67 7.98
CA VAL A 24 -0.01 2.89 8.36
C VAL A 24 -0.09 3.24 9.85
N GLN A 25 0.67 2.55 10.68
CA GLN A 25 0.70 2.80 12.11
C GLN A 25 1.19 4.20 12.42
N GLN A 26 2.13 4.70 11.61
CA GLN A 26 2.69 6.05 11.78
C GLN A 26 1.84 7.13 11.14
N GLY A 27 0.79 6.76 10.43
CA GLY A 27 -0.08 7.73 9.79
C GLY A 27 0.37 8.19 8.42
N HIS A 28 1.40 7.58 7.84
CA HIS A 28 1.85 7.95 6.50
C HIS A 28 0.89 7.49 5.41
N PHE A 29 0.25 6.36 5.60
CA PHE A 29 -0.76 5.83 4.69
C PHE A 29 -1.98 5.40 5.48
N THR A 30 -3.11 5.29 4.79
CA THR A 30 -4.34 4.81 5.40
C THR A 30 -4.77 3.53 4.71
N LEU A 31 -5.68 2.79 5.34
CA LEU A 31 -6.20 1.56 4.76
C LEU A 31 -7.06 1.83 3.53
N GLU A 32 -7.44 3.08 3.30
CA GLU A 32 -8.23 3.46 2.13
C GLU A 32 -7.36 3.85 0.94
N ASP A 33 -6.06 4.03 1.13
CA ASP A 33 -5.17 4.34 0.02
C ASP A 33 -5.09 3.15 -0.92
N HIS A 34 -5.00 3.43 -2.21
CA HIS A 34 -4.93 2.37 -3.21
C HIS A 34 -3.56 1.74 -3.24
N ALA A 35 -3.56 0.42 -3.36
CA ALA A 35 -2.33 -0.35 -3.38
C ALA A 35 -2.38 -1.40 -4.49
N CYS A 36 -1.22 -1.78 -5.00
CA CYS A 36 -1.10 -2.74 -6.06
C CYS A 36 0.02 -3.72 -5.72
N GLY A 37 -0.35 -4.98 -5.51
CA GLY A 37 0.63 -6.02 -5.20
C GLY A 37 0.99 -6.90 -6.38
N ASP A 38 0.21 -6.85 -7.46
CA ASP A 38 0.42 -7.69 -8.63
C ASP A 38 0.79 -6.91 -9.89
N GLY A 39 0.87 -5.60 -9.77
CA GLY A 39 1.20 -4.73 -10.89
C GLY A 39 0.05 -4.42 -11.82
N GLN A 40 -1.16 -4.90 -11.53
CA GLN A 40 -2.29 -4.75 -12.44
C GLN A 40 -3.53 -4.17 -11.78
N ASN A 41 -3.83 -4.57 -10.56
CA ASN A 41 -5.07 -4.19 -9.90
C ASN A 41 -4.80 -3.28 -8.72
N TRP A 42 -5.46 -2.13 -8.72
CA TRP A 42 -5.41 -1.18 -7.60
C TRP A 42 -6.60 -1.43 -6.70
N ILE A 43 -6.31 -1.81 -5.45
CA ILE A 43 -7.33 -2.12 -4.45
C ILE A 43 -7.01 -1.35 -3.18
N PRO A 44 -7.99 -1.15 -2.29
CA PRO A 44 -7.69 -0.53 -1.01
C PRO A 44 -6.61 -1.30 -0.25
N LEU A 45 -5.76 -0.57 0.44
CA LEU A 45 -4.65 -1.20 1.17
C LEU A 45 -5.16 -2.25 2.16
N ALA A 46 -6.33 -2.04 2.74
CA ALA A 46 -6.91 -2.99 3.68
C ALA A 46 -7.16 -4.37 3.06
N GLN A 47 -7.27 -4.45 1.74
CA GLN A 47 -7.53 -5.71 1.06
C GLN A 47 -6.26 -6.43 0.63
N ILE A 48 -5.10 -5.83 0.86
CA ILE A 48 -3.83 -6.48 0.55
C ILE A 48 -3.63 -7.63 1.54
N PRO A 49 -3.26 -8.83 1.07
CA PRO A 49 -2.97 -9.94 1.98
C PRO A 49 -1.91 -9.55 3.01
N GLY A 50 -2.19 -9.82 4.27
CA GLY A 50 -1.29 -9.45 5.35
C GLY A 50 -1.78 -8.31 6.21
N PHE A 51 -2.87 -7.68 5.81
CA PHE A 51 -3.51 -6.62 6.61
C PHE A 51 -4.79 -7.10 7.27
#